data_724ecdeb30b01d038e0cf7f516917f11
#
_entry.id   724ecdeb30b01d038e0cf7f516917f11
#
_cell.length_a   1.000
_cell.length_b   1.000
_cell.length_c   1.000
_cell.angle_alpha   90.00
_cell.angle_beta   90.00
_cell.angle_gamma   90.00
#
_symmetry.space_group_name_H-M   'P 1'
#
loop_
_entity.id
_entity.type
_entity.pdbx_description
1 polymer ?
#
loop_
_entity_poly.entity_id
_entity_poly.type
_entity_poly.pdbx_seq_one_letter_code
_entity_poly.pdbx_strand_id
1 'polypeptide(L)'
;MPEVWVVDDDESIRLILEESLKSDGLEVKSFARAEDIISNLENRSPDLVISDIKMPGVNGYDLLKHLQNNYEDIPVIIMTAFTDFQSAIDAYGSGAFEYLPKPFDLEEATTIVQRALDKSDLKKPNKISKTDIIGSAPSMQNVFRSIGKLSNTNATVLIQGESGTGKELVAKSLHKNSPRNDMPLIALNMADIPKELIESELFGHEKGSFTGAVDQRIGRFEQANGGTLFLDEIGDMPLETQTRLLRVLSNKEFYRVGGDKPIKVDVRILTATHQNLENLVTNGTFREDLFYRLNVIRIEVPPLRKRLDDISDLSTAFLKAHSDALVEPLKILSNDALKKLKEFDWPGNVRQLENVCYWLTLMAPSQNIGVNDLPSEILENKSTIKPTSDWTSGFKSWLEDLHDNYNDNLLKRIEPEIDKAMIEFALDKSSGKKQDAAKMLGLGRNTLAKKLKNLDISD
;
A
#
# COMPACT_ATOMS: atom_id res chain seq x y z
N MET A 1 -40.48 -9.79 -7.54
CA MET A 1 -39.43 -8.79 -7.26
C MET A 1 -38.56 -9.41 -6.22
N PRO A 2 -37.22 -9.25 -6.27
CA PRO A 2 -36.37 -9.74 -5.20
C PRO A 2 -36.68 -8.99 -3.88
N GLU A 3 -36.72 -9.74 -2.78
CA GLU A 3 -36.98 -9.20 -1.45
C GLU A 3 -35.68 -9.05 -0.66
N VAL A 4 -35.36 -7.84 -0.22
CA VAL A 4 -34.17 -7.49 0.56
C VAL A 4 -34.57 -7.13 1.99
N TRP A 5 -33.97 -7.79 2.98
CA TRP A 5 -34.16 -7.45 4.38
C TRP A 5 -32.99 -6.63 4.91
N VAL A 6 -33.29 -5.47 5.50
CA VAL A 6 -32.30 -4.55 6.09
C VAL A 6 -32.47 -4.55 7.61
N VAL A 7 -31.40 -4.81 8.35
CA VAL A 7 -31.41 -4.68 9.83
C VAL A 7 -30.29 -3.75 10.29
N ASP A 8 -30.70 -2.72 11.02
CA ASP A 8 -29.83 -1.69 11.60
C ASP A 8 -30.60 -1.07 12.77
N ASP A 9 -29.94 -0.69 13.86
CA ASP A 9 -30.60 0.00 14.98
C ASP A 9 -30.82 1.49 14.66
N ASP A 10 -30.06 2.09 13.75
CA ASP A 10 -30.26 3.47 13.27
C ASP A 10 -31.40 3.55 12.24
N GLU A 11 -32.48 4.24 12.64
CA GLU A 11 -33.66 4.47 11.80
C GLU A 11 -33.32 5.25 10.51
N SER A 12 -32.39 6.20 10.58
CA SER A 12 -32.00 7.02 9.43
C SER A 12 -31.34 6.18 8.34
N ILE A 13 -30.47 5.24 8.72
CA ILE A 13 -29.81 4.31 7.79
C ILE A 13 -30.83 3.39 7.15
N ARG A 14 -31.76 2.84 7.95
CA ARG A 14 -32.83 1.99 7.41
C ARG A 14 -33.68 2.71 6.39
N LEU A 15 -34.11 3.95 6.66
CA LEU A 15 -34.92 4.74 5.76
C LEU A 15 -34.19 5.07 4.45
N ILE A 16 -32.93 5.47 4.53
CA ILE A 16 -32.12 5.83 3.35
C ILE A 16 -31.93 4.61 2.44
N LEU A 17 -31.58 3.45 3.01
CA LEU A 17 -31.42 2.21 2.25
C LEU A 17 -32.75 1.74 1.67
N GLU A 18 -33.84 1.84 2.43
CA GLU A 18 -35.17 1.43 1.98
C GLU A 18 -35.64 2.29 0.79
N GLU A 19 -35.46 3.61 0.83
CA GLU A 19 -35.80 4.51 -0.29
C GLU A 19 -34.92 4.22 -1.51
N SER A 20 -33.61 4.08 -1.34
CA SER A 20 -32.68 3.83 -2.43
C SER A 20 -32.98 2.51 -3.14
N LEU A 21 -33.10 1.42 -2.38
CA LEU A 21 -33.34 0.08 -2.95
C LEU A 21 -34.73 -0.07 -3.58
N LYS A 22 -35.75 0.62 -3.03
CA LYS A 22 -37.09 0.66 -3.64
C LYS A 22 -37.09 1.42 -4.97
N SER A 23 -36.28 2.49 -5.10
CA SER A 23 -36.14 3.21 -6.37
C SER A 23 -35.54 2.33 -7.46
N ASP A 24 -34.73 1.34 -7.09
CA ASP A 24 -34.15 0.36 -8.01
C ASP A 24 -35.06 -0.87 -8.27
N GLY A 25 -36.32 -0.81 -7.83
CA GLY A 25 -37.33 -1.83 -8.10
C GLY A 25 -37.25 -3.07 -7.22
N LEU A 26 -36.67 -2.97 -6.01
CA LEU A 26 -36.57 -4.06 -5.04
C LEU A 26 -37.70 -3.97 -3.98
N GLU A 27 -38.14 -5.10 -3.47
CA GLU A 27 -39.02 -5.15 -2.30
C GLU A 27 -38.16 -5.11 -1.03
N VAL A 28 -38.33 -4.10 -0.17
CA VAL A 28 -37.48 -3.92 1.01
C VAL A 28 -38.29 -4.01 2.28
N LYS A 29 -37.81 -4.81 3.23
CA LYS A 29 -38.34 -4.91 4.59
C LYS A 29 -37.25 -4.54 5.60
N SER A 30 -37.52 -3.58 6.48
CA SER A 30 -36.56 -3.09 7.45
C SER A 30 -36.89 -3.56 8.89
N PHE A 31 -35.84 -3.82 9.67
CA PHE A 31 -35.92 -4.32 11.05
C PHE A 31 -34.96 -3.51 11.93
N ALA A 32 -35.36 -3.26 13.17
CA ALA A 32 -34.53 -2.59 14.16
C ALA A 32 -33.62 -3.55 14.95
N ARG A 33 -33.90 -4.86 14.89
CA ARG A 33 -33.20 -5.89 15.67
C ARG A 33 -33.05 -7.18 14.88
N ALA A 34 -31.94 -7.89 15.11
CA ALA A 34 -31.65 -9.17 14.48
C ALA A 34 -32.63 -10.28 14.87
N GLU A 35 -33.14 -10.24 16.11
CA GLU A 35 -34.14 -11.21 16.62
C GLU A 35 -35.43 -11.18 15.77
N ASP A 36 -35.82 -10.01 15.31
CA ASP A 36 -37.00 -9.84 14.44
C ASP A 36 -36.80 -10.53 13.08
N ILE A 37 -35.60 -10.48 12.52
CA ILE A 37 -35.26 -11.23 11.30
C ILE A 37 -35.37 -12.73 11.58
N ILE A 38 -34.72 -13.24 12.64
CA ILE A 38 -34.72 -14.66 12.99
C ILE A 38 -36.18 -15.20 13.13
N SER A 39 -37.02 -14.44 13.78
CA SER A 39 -38.44 -14.82 13.95
C SER A 39 -39.24 -14.80 12.65
N ASN A 40 -38.92 -13.88 11.75
CA ASN A 40 -39.60 -13.79 10.44
C ASN A 40 -39.10 -14.84 9.43
N LEU A 41 -37.85 -15.36 9.56
CA LEU A 41 -37.31 -16.41 8.71
C LEU A 41 -38.06 -17.73 8.79
N GLU A 42 -38.74 -18.01 9.90
CA GLU A 42 -39.60 -19.19 10.06
C GLU A 42 -40.80 -19.18 9.09
N ASN A 43 -41.24 -17.99 8.65
CA ASN A 43 -42.45 -17.84 7.85
C ASN A 43 -42.12 -17.45 6.39
N ARG A 44 -40.99 -16.73 6.12
CA ARG A 44 -40.59 -16.20 4.81
C ARG A 44 -39.11 -15.99 4.75
N SER A 45 -38.49 -16.30 3.62
CA SER A 45 -37.07 -16.09 3.40
C SER A 45 -36.83 -14.96 2.39
N PRO A 46 -35.95 -13.99 2.66
CA PRO A 46 -35.55 -12.97 1.70
C PRO A 46 -34.57 -13.51 0.66
N ASP A 47 -34.39 -12.77 -0.44
CA ASP A 47 -33.36 -13.06 -1.42
C ASP A 47 -31.97 -12.52 -1.01
N LEU A 48 -31.93 -11.56 -0.05
CA LEU A 48 -30.72 -10.95 0.48
C LEU A 48 -30.95 -10.35 1.87
N VAL A 49 -29.96 -10.43 2.76
CA VAL A 49 -29.95 -9.72 4.04
C VAL A 49 -28.81 -8.70 4.07
N ILE A 50 -29.11 -7.47 4.50
CA ILE A 50 -28.15 -6.41 4.81
C ILE A 50 -28.19 -6.18 6.31
N SER A 51 -27.09 -6.37 7.04
CA SER A 51 -27.07 -6.31 8.51
C SER A 51 -25.97 -5.40 9.02
N ASP A 52 -26.31 -4.51 9.97
CA ASP A 52 -25.27 -3.88 10.79
C ASP A 52 -24.62 -4.91 11.74
N ILE A 53 -23.36 -4.66 12.11
CA ILE A 53 -22.65 -5.50 13.07
C ILE A 53 -23.08 -5.18 14.51
N LYS A 54 -23.09 -3.90 14.86
CA LYS A 54 -23.31 -3.45 16.23
C LYS A 54 -24.77 -3.07 16.46
N MET A 55 -25.53 -4.04 16.90
CA MET A 55 -26.93 -3.84 17.30
C MET A 55 -27.14 -4.29 18.74
N PRO A 56 -28.09 -3.69 19.46
CA PRO A 56 -28.53 -4.20 20.79
C PRO A 56 -29.11 -5.61 20.68
N GLY A 57 -28.70 -6.51 21.57
CA GLY A 57 -29.14 -7.91 21.55
C GLY A 57 -28.25 -8.81 20.71
N VAL A 58 -28.83 -9.52 19.76
CA VAL A 58 -28.07 -10.35 18.80
C VAL A 58 -27.30 -9.44 17.82
N ASN A 59 -25.99 -9.59 17.78
CA ASN A 59 -25.16 -8.80 16.87
C ASN A 59 -25.20 -9.35 15.43
N GLY A 60 -24.76 -8.55 14.46
CA GLY A 60 -24.82 -8.93 13.03
C GLY A 60 -23.98 -10.16 12.68
N TYR A 61 -22.89 -10.45 13.40
CA TYR A 61 -22.11 -11.67 13.19
C TYR A 61 -22.83 -12.93 13.67
N ASP A 62 -23.56 -12.84 14.78
CA ASP A 62 -24.36 -13.96 15.28
C ASP A 62 -25.55 -14.23 14.35
N LEU A 63 -26.16 -13.17 13.80
CA LEU A 63 -27.19 -13.28 12.76
C LEU A 63 -26.62 -13.95 11.49
N LEU A 64 -25.43 -13.50 11.02
CA LEU A 64 -24.75 -14.09 9.87
C LEU A 64 -24.49 -15.58 10.07
N LYS A 65 -23.97 -15.98 11.24
CA LYS A 65 -23.75 -17.39 11.58
C LYS A 65 -25.06 -18.21 11.61
N HIS A 66 -26.13 -17.61 12.14
CA HIS A 66 -27.44 -18.23 12.16
C HIS A 66 -27.96 -18.48 10.74
N LEU A 67 -27.86 -17.47 9.87
CA LEU A 67 -28.27 -17.57 8.47
C LEU A 67 -27.46 -18.63 7.71
N GLN A 68 -26.14 -18.66 7.87
CA GLN A 68 -25.29 -19.65 7.23
C GLN A 68 -25.54 -21.09 7.67
N ASN A 69 -25.86 -21.30 8.93
CA ASN A 69 -26.10 -22.64 9.45
C ASN A 69 -27.48 -23.19 9.04
N ASN A 70 -28.47 -22.30 8.84
CA ASN A 70 -29.86 -22.72 8.63
C ASN A 70 -30.44 -22.31 7.25
N TYR A 71 -29.83 -21.30 6.58
CA TYR A 71 -30.31 -20.69 5.33
C TYR A 71 -29.15 -20.34 4.41
N GLU A 72 -28.34 -21.34 4.05
CA GLU A 72 -27.03 -21.22 3.34
C GLU A 72 -27.12 -20.46 2.00
N ASP A 73 -28.28 -20.43 1.37
CA ASP A 73 -28.52 -19.81 0.05
C ASP A 73 -28.78 -18.30 0.12
N ILE A 74 -28.97 -17.72 1.31
CA ILE A 74 -29.26 -16.30 1.46
C ILE A 74 -27.93 -15.53 1.58
N PRO A 75 -27.55 -14.71 0.59
CA PRO A 75 -26.39 -13.85 0.69
C PRO A 75 -26.59 -12.80 1.79
N VAL A 76 -25.51 -12.49 2.52
CA VAL A 76 -25.55 -11.50 3.59
C VAL A 76 -24.50 -10.44 3.31
N ILE A 77 -24.91 -9.17 3.30
CA ILE A 77 -24.03 -7.99 3.25
C ILE A 77 -23.94 -7.46 4.69
N ILE A 78 -22.72 -7.29 5.18
CA ILE A 78 -22.47 -6.75 6.53
C ILE A 78 -22.12 -5.27 6.45
N MET A 79 -22.89 -4.42 7.14
CA MET A 79 -22.57 -3.01 7.35
C MET A 79 -21.84 -2.82 8.69
N THR A 80 -20.90 -1.87 8.76
CA THR A 80 -20.23 -1.56 10.02
C THR A 80 -19.66 -0.16 10.05
N ALA A 81 -19.74 0.50 11.19
CA ALA A 81 -19.01 1.72 11.50
C ALA A 81 -17.53 1.44 11.81
N PHE A 82 -17.14 0.17 11.99
CA PHE A 82 -15.75 -0.22 12.21
C PHE A 82 -15.04 -0.35 10.88
N THR A 83 -14.11 0.53 10.70
CA THR A 83 -13.24 0.61 9.53
C THR A 83 -11.91 -0.11 9.74
N ASP A 84 -11.79 -0.94 10.78
CA ASP A 84 -10.60 -1.72 11.03
C ASP A 84 -10.52 -2.97 10.14
N PHE A 85 -9.32 -3.42 9.92
CA PHE A 85 -8.99 -4.59 9.11
C PHE A 85 -9.67 -5.87 9.63
N GLN A 86 -9.77 -6.01 10.95
CA GLN A 86 -10.33 -7.21 11.56
C GLN A 86 -11.82 -7.37 11.25
N SER A 87 -12.58 -6.26 11.29
CA SER A 87 -14.02 -6.28 10.95
C SER A 87 -14.28 -6.71 9.51
N ALA A 88 -13.49 -6.22 8.55
CA ALA A 88 -13.60 -6.64 7.16
C ALA A 88 -13.31 -8.13 6.98
N ILE A 89 -12.23 -8.61 7.61
CA ILE A 89 -11.83 -10.02 7.55
C ILE A 89 -12.86 -10.91 8.24
N ASP A 90 -13.33 -10.54 9.43
CA ASP A 90 -14.31 -11.32 10.18
C ASP A 90 -15.64 -11.43 9.41
N ALA A 91 -16.05 -10.37 8.68
CA ALA A 91 -17.22 -10.41 7.82
C ALA A 91 -17.06 -11.45 6.69
N TYR A 92 -15.97 -11.39 5.93
CA TYR A 92 -15.72 -12.37 4.86
C TYR A 92 -15.42 -13.77 5.40
N GLY A 93 -14.67 -13.89 6.50
CA GLY A 93 -14.35 -15.18 7.11
C GLY A 93 -15.53 -15.86 7.77
N SER A 94 -16.52 -15.08 8.18
CA SER A 94 -17.81 -15.59 8.67
C SER A 94 -18.80 -15.88 7.54
N GLY A 95 -18.44 -15.67 6.25
CA GLY A 95 -19.25 -16.01 5.09
C GLY A 95 -20.18 -14.92 4.60
N ALA A 96 -19.94 -13.68 4.94
CA ALA A 96 -20.64 -12.57 4.32
C ALA A 96 -20.34 -12.54 2.80
N PHE A 97 -21.34 -12.20 2.02
CA PHE A 97 -21.18 -11.99 0.58
C PHE A 97 -20.30 -10.77 0.29
N GLU A 98 -20.54 -9.67 1.02
CA GLU A 98 -19.77 -8.44 0.87
C GLU A 98 -19.81 -7.65 2.20
N TYR A 99 -18.89 -6.70 2.32
CA TYR A 99 -18.74 -5.80 3.44
C TYR A 99 -18.94 -4.36 2.97
N LEU A 100 -19.77 -3.58 3.68
CA LEU A 100 -20.12 -2.19 3.37
C LEU A 100 -19.73 -1.29 4.57
N PRO A 101 -18.59 -0.57 4.51
CA PRO A 101 -18.16 0.32 5.58
C PRO A 101 -19.04 1.57 5.65
N LYS A 102 -19.47 1.96 6.86
CA LYS A 102 -20.16 3.24 7.12
C LYS A 102 -19.12 4.35 7.37
N PRO A 103 -19.28 5.56 6.78
CA PRO A 103 -20.32 5.96 5.84
C PRO A 103 -20.08 5.40 4.43
N PHE A 104 -21.13 5.04 3.72
CA PHE A 104 -21.09 4.49 2.36
C PHE A 104 -21.85 5.38 1.36
N ASP A 105 -21.49 5.26 0.09
CA ASP A 105 -22.24 5.83 -1.00
C ASP A 105 -23.43 4.93 -1.37
N LEU A 106 -24.59 5.52 -1.66
CA LEU A 106 -25.79 4.76 -2.02
C LEU A 106 -25.65 4.03 -3.36
N GLU A 107 -24.92 4.61 -4.33
CA GLU A 107 -24.64 3.94 -5.61
C GLU A 107 -23.72 2.72 -5.40
N GLU A 108 -22.78 2.79 -4.45
CA GLU A 108 -21.95 1.64 -4.08
C GLU A 108 -22.81 0.56 -3.41
N ALA A 109 -23.70 0.92 -2.49
CA ALA A 109 -24.57 0.00 -1.79
C ALA A 109 -25.50 -0.73 -2.76
N THR A 110 -26.17 -0.02 -3.67
CA THR A 110 -27.07 -0.62 -4.68
C THR A 110 -26.31 -1.52 -5.65
N THR A 111 -25.11 -1.14 -6.07
CA THR A 111 -24.26 -1.99 -6.92
C THR A 111 -23.90 -3.31 -6.23
N ILE A 112 -23.58 -3.28 -4.92
CA ILE A 112 -23.27 -4.50 -4.16
C ILE A 112 -24.51 -5.38 -4.02
N VAL A 113 -25.67 -4.78 -3.76
CA VAL A 113 -26.96 -5.49 -3.66
C VAL A 113 -27.32 -6.20 -4.97
N GLN A 114 -27.22 -5.52 -6.10
CA GLN A 114 -27.47 -6.12 -7.42
C GLN A 114 -26.56 -7.33 -7.68
N ARG A 115 -25.26 -7.19 -7.39
CA ARG A 115 -24.30 -8.30 -7.51
C ARG A 115 -24.63 -9.47 -6.59
N ALA A 116 -25.15 -9.23 -5.40
CA ALA A 116 -25.55 -10.27 -4.46
C ALA A 116 -26.80 -11.03 -4.92
N LEU A 117 -27.71 -10.34 -5.62
CA LEU A 117 -28.92 -10.92 -6.18
C LEU A 117 -28.68 -11.72 -7.47
N ASP A 118 -27.64 -11.37 -8.25
CA ASP A 118 -27.25 -12.05 -9.50
C ASP A 118 -26.54 -13.39 -9.27
N LYS A 119 -27.04 -14.23 -8.41
CA LYS A 119 -26.55 -15.54 -7.97
C LYS A 119 -25.56 -16.26 -8.91
N SER A 120 -24.29 -15.84 -8.93
CA SER A 120 -23.22 -16.67 -9.45
C SER A 120 -22.00 -16.63 -8.51
N ASP A 121 -21.65 -17.80 -7.94
CA ASP A 121 -20.44 -18.11 -7.17
C ASP A 121 -20.49 -17.89 -5.63
N LEU A 122 -21.24 -18.73 -4.94
CA LEU A 122 -21.09 -18.92 -3.48
C LEU A 122 -20.04 -20.02 -3.19
N LYS A 123 -18.82 -19.66 -2.77
CA LYS A 123 -17.85 -20.59 -2.18
C LYS A 123 -17.68 -20.29 -0.69
N LYS A 124 -17.67 -21.36 0.13
CA LYS A 124 -17.58 -21.32 1.62
C LYS A 124 -16.27 -20.70 2.09
N PRO A 125 -16.31 -19.82 3.12
CA PRO A 125 -15.11 -19.23 3.69
C PRO A 125 -14.55 -20.00 4.90
N ASN A 126 -13.23 -19.94 5.08
CA ASN A 126 -12.48 -20.47 6.22
C ASN A 126 -12.33 -19.43 7.35
N LYS A 127 -12.19 -19.89 8.60
CA LYS A 127 -11.96 -19.06 9.81
C LYS A 127 -10.68 -18.24 9.71
N ILE A 128 -10.74 -16.96 10.00
CA ILE A 128 -9.66 -15.98 9.84
C ILE A 128 -9.04 -15.58 11.19
N SER A 129 -7.73 -15.36 11.22
CA SER A 129 -6.93 -15.03 12.40
C SER A 129 -6.53 -13.53 12.44
N LYS A 130 -6.40 -12.97 13.68
CA LYS A 130 -6.00 -11.56 13.92
C LYS A 130 -4.71 -11.15 13.18
N THR A 131 -4.72 -10.00 12.53
CA THR A 131 -3.59 -9.38 11.84
C THR A 131 -3.31 -7.95 12.31
N ASP A 132 -2.06 -7.55 12.18
CA ASP A 132 -1.49 -6.35 12.80
C ASP A 132 -1.53 -5.09 11.90
N ILE A 133 -2.39 -5.05 10.86
CA ILE A 133 -2.51 -3.88 9.98
C ILE A 133 -3.50 -2.89 10.59
N ILE A 134 -3.00 -1.67 10.84
CA ILE A 134 -3.79 -0.55 11.38
C ILE A 134 -4.16 0.39 10.23
N GLY A 135 -5.45 0.77 10.16
CA GLY A 135 -5.95 1.76 9.21
C GLY A 135 -7.47 1.85 9.22
N SER A 136 -7.97 3.07 9.29
CA SER A 136 -9.41 3.40 9.26
C SER A 136 -9.80 4.19 8.00
N ALA A 137 -8.80 4.73 7.29
CA ALA A 137 -9.03 5.56 6.12
C ALA A 137 -9.73 4.79 4.98
N PRO A 138 -10.66 5.42 4.22
CA PRO A 138 -11.38 4.78 3.12
C PRO A 138 -10.46 4.13 2.07
N SER A 139 -9.29 4.73 1.82
CA SER A 139 -8.30 4.16 0.90
C SER A 139 -7.72 2.82 1.38
N MET A 140 -7.61 2.59 2.70
CA MET A 140 -7.19 1.31 3.28
C MET A 140 -8.30 0.26 3.25
N GLN A 141 -9.58 0.67 3.28
CA GLN A 141 -10.70 -0.25 3.21
C GLN A 141 -10.69 -1.09 1.92
N ASN A 142 -10.26 -0.48 0.79
CA ASN A 142 -10.11 -1.20 -0.47
C ASN A 142 -9.02 -2.29 -0.39
N VAL A 143 -7.94 -2.02 0.35
CA VAL A 143 -6.88 -3.01 0.62
C VAL A 143 -7.43 -4.15 1.46
N PHE A 144 -8.16 -3.85 2.54
CA PHE A 144 -8.76 -4.85 3.43
C PHE A 144 -9.80 -5.71 2.72
N ARG A 145 -10.67 -5.09 1.92
CA ARG A 145 -11.64 -5.79 1.06
C ARG A 145 -10.94 -6.76 0.08
N SER A 146 -9.84 -6.31 -0.53
CA SER A 146 -9.07 -7.16 -1.44
C SER A 146 -8.42 -8.33 -0.70
N ILE A 147 -7.84 -8.12 0.48
CA ILE A 147 -7.28 -9.20 1.30
C ILE A 147 -8.38 -10.20 1.67
N GLY A 148 -9.56 -9.73 2.12
CA GLY A 148 -10.70 -10.58 2.47
C GLY A 148 -11.16 -11.45 1.30
N LYS A 149 -11.34 -10.87 0.11
CA LYS A 149 -11.73 -11.62 -1.12
C LYS A 149 -10.69 -12.66 -1.56
N LEU A 150 -9.41 -12.37 -1.33
CA LEU A 150 -8.30 -13.22 -1.76
C LEU A 150 -7.88 -14.26 -0.71
N SER A 151 -8.45 -14.19 0.49
CA SER A 151 -8.14 -15.10 1.60
C SER A 151 -8.34 -16.57 1.24
N ASN A 152 -9.39 -16.91 0.50
CA ASN A 152 -9.72 -18.28 0.12
C ASN A 152 -9.15 -18.71 -1.25
N THR A 153 -8.22 -17.94 -1.82
CA THR A 153 -7.68 -18.20 -3.15
C THR A 153 -6.18 -18.50 -3.11
N ASN A 154 -5.71 -19.23 -4.12
CA ASN A 154 -4.27 -19.43 -4.40
C ASN A 154 -3.77 -18.49 -5.52
N ALA A 155 -4.49 -17.44 -5.82
CA ALA A 155 -4.13 -16.51 -6.89
C ALA A 155 -2.79 -15.81 -6.61
N THR A 156 -2.05 -15.54 -7.70
CA THR A 156 -0.89 -14.65 -7.67
C THR A 156 -1.35 -13.22 -7.44
N VAL A 157 -0.72 -12.50 -6.52
CA VAL A 157 -1.07 -11.13 -6.19
C VAL A 157 0.16 -10.23 -6.33
N LEU A 158 -0.02 -9.10 -7.02
CA LEU A 158 0.95 -8.02 -7.10
C LEU A 158 0.55 -6.92 -6.12
N ILE A 159 1.39 -6.65 -5.12
CA ILE A 159 1.20 -5.60 -4.12
C ILE A 159 2.05 -4.40 -4.54
N GLN A 160 1.41 -3.29 -4.89
CA GLN A 160 2.10 -2.08 -5.32
C GLN A 160 1.91 -0.96 -4.29
N GLY A 161 2.96 -0.16 -4.10
CA GLY A 161 2.93 0.99 -3.19
C GLY A 161 4.32 1.51 -2.90
N GLU A 162 4.41 2.75 -2.46
CA GLU A 162 5.68 3.39 -2.13
C GLU A 162 6.46 2.62 -1.04
N SER A 163 7.76 2.90 -0.92
CA SER A 163 8.57 2.31 0.16
C SER A 163 7.99 2.73 1.53
N GLY A 164 7.99 1.79 2.48
CA GLY A 164 7.51 2.03 3.85
C GLY A 164 5.99 2.11 4.01
N THR A 165 5.17 1.77 3.00
CA THR A 165 3.69 1.77 3.11
C THR A 165 3.11 0.57 3.84
N GLY A 166 3.89 -0.52 4.04
CA GLY A 166 3.44 -1.74 4.72
C GLY A 166 3.11 -2.91 3.79
N LYS A 167 3.66 -2.95 2.55
CA LYS A 167 3.44 -4.05 1.57
C LYS A 167 3.71 -5.44 2.16
N GLU A 168 4.73 -5.58 3.00
CA GLU A 168 5.07 -6.85 3.66
C GLU A 168 3.97 -7.31 4.63
N LEU A 169 3.36 -6.39 5.38
CA LEU A 169 2.24 -6.71 6.27
C LEU A 169 1.02 -7.19 5.48
N VAL A 170 0.76 -6.59 4.31
CA VAL A 170 -0.29 -7.05 3.40
C VAL A 170 0.00 -8.48 2.91
N ALA A 171 1.24 -8.79 2.52
CA ALA A 171 1.64 -10.14 2.11
C ALA A 171 1.49 -11.16 3.25
N LYS A 172 1.95 -10.82 4.45
CA LYS A 172 1.76 -11.64 5.67
C LYS A 172 0.28 -11.91 5.95
N SER A 173 -0.54 -10.87 5.80
CA SER A 173 -1.99 -10.99 6.00
C SER A 173 -2.66 -11.88 4.96
N LEU A 174 -2.29 -11.75 3.67
CA LEU A 174 -2.77 -12.62 2.59
C LEU A 174 -2.40 -14.10 2.82
N HIS A 175 -1.22 -14.37 3.35
CA HIS A 175 -0.80 -15.73 3.70
C HIS A 175 -1.56 -16.27 4.92
N LYS A 176 -1.56 -15.51 6.02
CA LYS A 176 -2.18 -15.86 7.31
C LYS A 176 -3.68 -16.19 7.18
N ASN A 177 -4.35 -15.51 6.24
CA ASN A 177 -5.76 -15.69 5.96
C ASN A 177 -6.03 -16.58 4.72
N SER A 178 -5.08 -17.39 4.31
CA SER A 178 -5.22 -18.30 3.15
C SER A 178 -5.39 -19.75 3.58
N PRO A 179 -5.80 -20.65 2.66
CA PRO A 179 -5.81 -22.10 2.91
C PRO A 179 -4.42 -22.69 3.23
N ARG A 180 -3.34 -21.88 3.09
CA ARG A 180 -1.95 -22.26 3.36
C ARG A 180 -1.38 -21.59 4.62
N ASN A 181 -2.22 -21.10 5.52
CA ASN A 181 -1.80 -20.40 6.74
C ASN A 181 -0.88 -21.22 7.66
N ASP A 182 -1.06 -22.54 7.70
CA ASP A 182 -0.26 -23.47 8.50
C ASP A 182 1.02 -23.94 7.77
N MET A 183 1.22 -23.51 6.51
CA MET A 183 2.35 -23.85 5.67
C MET A 183 3.39 -22.71 5.70
N PRO A 184 4.64 -22.95 5.26
CA PRO A 184 5.68 -21.91 5.33
C PRO A 184 5.35 -20.67 4.47
N LEU A 185 5.60 -19.50 5.04
CA LEU A 185 5.74 -18.24 4.32
C LEU A 185 7.23 -17.91 4.19
N ILE A 186 7.77 -18.03 2.99
CA ILE A 186 9.15 -17.65 2.70
C ILE A 186 9.16 -16.26 2.05
N ALA A 187 9.82 -15.30 2.67
CA ALA A 187 9.98 -13.95 2.14
C ALA A 187 11.41 -13.75 1.60
N LEU A 188 11.52 -13.07 0.48
CA LEU A 188 12.80 -12.72 -0.13
C LEU A 188 12.69 -11.29 -0.70
N ASN A 189 13.58 -10.42 -0.25
CA ASN A 189 13.70 -9.06 -0.79
C ASN A 189 14.83 -9.05 -1.84
N MET A 190 14.49 -8.70 -3.08
CA MET A 190 15.46 -8.68 -4.20
C MET A 190 16.51 -7.59 -4.03
N ALA A 191 16.16 -6.47 -3.39
CA ALA A 191 17.09 -5.36 -3.19
C ALA A 191 18.22 -5.67 -2.19
N ASP A 192 18.00 -6.64 -1.28
CA ASP A 192 18.98 -7.01 -0.25
C ASP A 192 20.02 -8.05 -0.74
N ILE A 193 19.86 -8.56 -1.96
CA ILE A 193 20.68 -9.67 -2.49
C ILE A 193 21.50 -9.16 -3.68
N PRO A 194 22.80 -9.45 -3.72
CA PRO A 194 23.61 -9.22 -4.95
C PRO A 194 22.96 -9.89 -6.16
N LYS A 195 22.87 -9.17 -7.28
CA LYS A 195 22.15 -9.63 -8.49
C LYS A 195 22.60 -10.99 -8.98
N GLU A 196 23.89 -11.29 -8.85
CA GLU A 196 24.51 -12.55 -9.25
C GLU A 196 24.08 -13.74 -8.38
N LEU A 197 23.60 -13.47 -7.17
CA LEU A 197 23.18 -14.50 -6.21
C LEU A 197 21.67 -14.75 -6.19
N ILE A 198 20.87 -13.82 -6.74
CA ILE A 198 19.39 -13.92 -6.71
C ILE A 198 18.92 -15.25 -7.30
N GLU A 199 19.50 -15.68 -8.41
CA GLU A 199 19.15 -16.92 -9.09
C GLU A 199 19.44 -18.15 -8.21
N SER A 200 20.62 -18.18 -7.58
CA SER A 200 21.02 -19.26 -6.68
C SER A 200 20.20 -19.29 -5.39
N GLU A 201 19.82 -18.13 -4.83
CA GLU A 201 18.94 -18.05 -3.67
C GLU A 201 17.53 -18.56 -3.99
N LEU A 202 16.96 -18.17 -5.13
CA LEU A 202 15.60 -18.57 -5.53
C LEU A 202 15.51 -20.06 -5.87
N PHE A 203 16.39 -20.55 -6.75
CA PHE A 203 16.28 -21.88 -7.36
C PHE A 203 17.24 -22.92 -6.75
N GLY A 204 18.17 -22.47 -5.89
CA GLY A 204 19.22 -23.34 -5.38
C GLY A 204 20.29 -23.65 -6.43
N HIS A 205 21.32 -24.35 -6.03
CA HIS A 205 22.41 -24.74 -6.92
C HIS A 205 22.94 -26.17 -6.61
N GLU A 206 23.44 -26.81 -7.64
CA GLU A 206 24.16 -28.06 -7.51
C GLU A 206 25.64 -27.80 -7.17
N LYS A 207 26.29 -28.77 -6.55
CA LYS A 207 27.70 -28.72 -6.23
C LYS A 207 28.55 -28.48 -7.49
N GLY A 208 29.43 -27.48 -7.45
CA GLY A 208 30.34 -27.14 -8.57
C GLY A 208 29.69 -26.30 -9.69
N SER A 209 28.49 -25.78 -9.51
CA SER A 209 27.77 -25.00 -10.53
C SER A 209 28.39 -23.62 -10.81
N PHE A 210 29.15 -23.06 -9.88
CA PHE A 210 29.95 -21.83 -10.04
C PHE A 210 31.13 -21.81 -9.08
N THR A 211 32.06 -20.87 -9.26
CA THR A 211 33.24 -20.68 -8.38
C THR A 211 32.76 -20.32 -6.97
N GLY A 212 32.87 -21.29 -6.03
CA GLY A 212 32.36 -21.11 -4.63
C GLY A 212 31.18 -22.03 -4.26
N ALA A 213 30.59 -22.76 -5.22
CA ALA A 213 29.54 -23.77 -4.96
C ALA A 213 30.16 -25.07 -4.41
N VAL A 214 30.62 -25.03 -3.15
CA VAL A 214 31.28 -26.17 -2.50
C VAL A 214 30.30 -27.32 -2.26
N ASP A 215 29.07 -27.02 -1.87
CA ASP A 215 27.99 -27.95 -1.59
C ASP A 215 26.72 -27.60 -2.35
N GLN A 216 25.81 -28.59 -2.46
CA GLN A 216 24.47 -28.38 -2.98
C GLN A 216 23.63 -27.51 -2.00
N ARG A 217 22.85 -26.55 -2.50
CA ARG A 217 21.96 -25.72 -1.68
C ARG A 217 20.54 -25.72 -2.22
N ILE A 218 19.57 -25.89 -1.31
CA ILE A 218 18.15 -25.85 -1.58
C ILE A 218 17.70 -24.38 -1.75
N GLY A 219 16.97 -24.07 -2.83
CA GLY A 219 16.44 -22.74 -3.12
C GLY A 219 15.16 -22.39 -2.37
N ARG A 220 14.77 -21.13 -2.42
CA ARG A 220 13.56 -20.61 -1.75
C ARG A 220 12.28 -21.24 -2.30
N PHE A 221 12.22 -21.57 -3.59
CA PHE A 221 11.09 -22.28 -4.17
C PHE A 221 10.87 -23.67 -3.55
N GLU A 222 11.92 -24.42 -3.31
CA GLU A 222 11.81 -25.71 -2.63
C GLU A 222 11.40 -25.55 -1.17
N GLN A 223 11.95 -24.55 -0.47
CA GLN A 223 11.60 -24.24 0.92
C GLN A 223 10.14 -23.83 1.09
N ALA A 224 9.58 -23.13 0.08
CA ALA A 224 8.20 -22.65 0.07
C ALA A 224 7.20 -23.71 -0.44
N ASN A 225 7.64 -24.92 -0.77
CA ASN A 225 6.76 -25.93 -1.36
C ASN A 225 5.57 -26.28 -0.45
N GLY A 226 4.37 -26.27 -0.98
CA GLY A 226 3.10 -26.36 -0.25
C GLY A 226 2.62 -25.05 0.38
N GLY A 227 3.50 -24.05 0.52
CA GLY A 227 3.27 -22.77 1.19
C GLY A 227 3.17 -21.57 0.24
N THR A 228 3.75 -20.45 0.69
CA THR A 228 3.73 -19.17 -0.02
C THR A 228 5.14 -18.61 -0.12
N LEU A 229 5.50 -18.13 -1.32
CA LEU A 229 6.73 -17.37 -1.57
C LEU A 229 6.36 -15.91 -1.79
N PHE A 230 6.90 -15.02 -0.98
CA PHE A 230 6.75 -13.58 -1.11
C PHE A 230 8.05 -13.00 -1.68
N LEU A 231 7.95 -12.37 -2.85
CA LEU A 231 9.05 -11.72 -3.56
C LEU A 231 8.88 -10.21 -3.46
N ASP A 232 9.64 -9.60 -2.54
CA ASP A 232 9.63 -8.14 -2.40
C ASP A 232 10.61 -7.50 -3.38
N GLU A 233 10.28 -6.28 -3.84
CA GLU A 233 10.99 -5.50 -4.83
C GLU A 233 11.26 -6.28 -6.13
N ILE A 234 10.20 -6.88 -6.68
CA ILE A 234 10.28 -7.73 -7.89
C ILE A 234 10.84 -6.98 -9.11
N GLY A 235 10.74 -5.64 -9.14
CA GLY A 235 11.29 -4.80 -10.20
C GLY A 235 12.82 -4.85 -10.31
N ASP A 236 13.52 -5.24 -9.24
CA ASP A 236 14.98 -5.34 -9.21
C ASP A 236 15.52 -6.70 -9.68
N MET A 237 14.61 -7.64 -10.05
CA MET A 237 14.98 -8.98 -10.52
C MET A 237 15.70 -8.92 -11.87
N PRO A 238 16.88 -9.57 -12.05
CA PRO A 238 17.58 -9.66 -13.33
C PRO A 238 16.76 -10.38 -14.41
N LEU A 239 16.88 -9.97 -15.67
CA LEU A 239 16.15 -10.52 -16.82
C LEU A 239 16.27 -12.04 -16.97
N GLU A 240 17.45 -12.61 -16.68
CA GLU A 240 17.68 -14.07 -16.73
C GLU A 240 16.83 -14.77 -15.69
N THR A 241 16.80 -14.24 -14.45
CA THR A 241 15.99 -14.76 -13.35
C THR A 241 14.49 -14.61 -13.64
N GLN A 242 14.06 -13.51 -14.28
CA GLN A 242 12.68 -13.31 -14.71
C GLN A 242 12.22 -14.44 -15.66
N THR A 243 13.09 -14.87 -16.58
CA THR A 243 12.80 -15.98 -17.52
C THR A 243 12.56 -17.29 -16.78
N ARG A 244 13.36 -17.57 -15.74
CA ARG A 244 13.17 -18.78 -14.92
C ARG A 244 11.92 -18.70 -14.06
N LEU A 245 11.63 -17.53 -13.47
CA LEU A 245 10.40 -17.30 -12.70
C LEU A 245 9.16 -17.56 -13.55
N LEU A 246 9.15 -17.07 -14.79
CA LEU A 246 8.05 -17.30 -15.73
C LEU A 246 7.80 -18.81 -15.99
N ARG A 247 8.87 -19.61 -16.09
CA ARG A 247 8.74 -21.07 -16.24
C ARG A 247 8.09 -21.71 -15.02
N VAL A 248 8.48 -21.29 -13.80
CA VAL A 248 7.86 -21.81 -12.56
C VAL A 248 6.39 -21.45 -12.49
N LEU A 249 6.03 -20.20 -12.83
CA LEU A 249 4.64 -19.74 -12.85
C LEU A 249 3.78 -20.51 -13.87
N SER A 250 4.38 -20.93 -14.98
CA SER A 250 3.66 -21.61 -16.07
C SER A 250 3.60 -23.13 -15.87
N ASN A 251 4.72 -23.76 -15.50
CA ASN A 251 4.88 -25.21 -15.50
C ASN A 251 4.87 -25.81 -14.09
N LYS A 252 4.96 -24.98 -13.04
CA LYS A 252 5.13 -25.42 -11.65
C LYS A 252 6.37 -26.30 -11.43
N GLU A 253 7.40 -26.07 -12.23
CA GLU A 253 8.68 -26.78 -12.13
C GLU A 253 9.86 -25.87 -12.51
N PHE A 254 11.04 -26.18 -12.00
CA PHE A 254 12.28 -25.49 -12.32
C PHE A 254 13.50 -26.44 -12.21
N TYR A 255 14.68 -25.91 -12.56
CA TYR A 255 15.96 -26.59 -12.43
C TYR A 255 16.87 -25.80 -11.50
N ARG A 256 17.61 -26.43 -10.62
CA ARG A 256 18.70 -25.78 -9.87
C ARG A 256 19.76 -25.23 -10.82
N VAL A 257 20.49 -24.23 -10.36
CA VAL A 257 21.65 -23.73 -11.12
C VAL A 257 22.65 -24.82 -11.29
N GLY A 258 23.04 -25.15 -12.55
CA GLY A 258 23.92 -26.27 -12.89
C GLY A 258 23.27 -27.65 -12.82
N GLY A 259 21.98 -27.76 -12.54
CA GLY A 259 21.25 -29.04 -12.48
C GLY A 259 20.46 -29.34 -13.75
N ASP A 260 20.24 -30.63 -14.01
CA ASP A 260 19.50 -31.18 -15.17
C ASP A 260 18.16 -31.82 -14.78
N LYS A 261 17.89 -31.98 -13.48
CA LYS A 261 16.67 -32.61 -12.98
C LYS A 261 15.59 -31.58 -12.71
N PRO A 262 14.36 -31.74 -13.30
CA PRO A 262 13.25 -30.87 -13.00
C PRO A 262 12.71 -31.12 -11.59
N ILE A 263 12.46 -30.02 -10.85
CA ILE A 263 11.89 -30.05 -9.51
C ILE A 263 10.48 -29.43 -9.58
N LYS A 264 9.48 -30.24 -9.24
CA LYS A 264 8.08 -29.79 -9.19
C LYS A 264 7.78 -29.17 -7.85
N VAL A 265 7.06 -28.03 -7.88
CA VAL A 265 6.66 -27.27 -6.67
C VAL A 265 5.22 -26.79 -6.80
N ASP A 266 4.53 -26.76 -5.67
CA ASP A 266 3.24 -26.11 -5.52
C ASP A 266 3.38 -24.95 -4.54
N VAL A 267 3.60 -23.74 -5.09
CA VAL A 267 3.87 -22.52 -4.32
C VAL A 267 2.89 -21.45 -4.74
N ARG A 268 2.22 -20.81 -3.75
CA ARG A 268 1.51 -19.56 -3.98
C ARG A 268 2.52 -18.42 -4.06
N ILE A 269 2.40 -17.57 -5.09
CA ILE A 269 3.34 -16.46 -5.28
C ILE A 269 2.65 -15.13 -4.97
N LEU A 270 3.25 -14.36 -4.07
CA LEU A 270 2.94 -12.98 -3.79
C LEU A 270 4.14 -12.13 -4.19
N THR A 271 3.92 -11.02 -4.86
CA THR A 271 4.99 -10.10 -5.28
C THR A 271 4.71 -8.69 -4.79
N ALA A 272 5.75 -7.93 -4.49
CA ALA A 272 5.61 -6.53 -4.15
C ALA A 272 6.64 -5.66 -4.88
N THR A 273 6.31 -4.41 -5.12
CA THR A 273 7.22 -3.41 -5.68
C THR A 273 6.75 -1.97 -5.37
N HIS A 274 7.71 -1.06 -5.28
CA HIS A 274 7.44 0.38 -5.30
C HIS A 274 7.58 0.99 -6.71
N GLN A 275 8.15 0.23 -7.66
CA GLN A 275 8.44 0.70 -9.01
C GLN A 275 7.21 0.53 -9.91
N ASN A 276 7.13 1.35 -10.96
CA ASN A 276 6.14 1.18 -12.02
C ASN A 276 6.64 0.13 -13.01
N LEU A 277 6.05 -1.09 -12.95
CA LEU A 277 6.46 -2.21 -13.81
C LEU A 277 6.18 -1.95 -15.28
N GLU A 278 5.13 -1.20 -15.62
CA GLU A 278 4.80 -0.83 -17.00
C GLU A 278 5.94 0.01 -17.64
N ASN A 279 6.51 0.94 -16.85
CA ASN A 279 7.68 1.71 -17.27
C ASN A 279 8.92 0.82 -17.44
N LEU A 280 9.13 -0.16 -16.54
CA LEU A 280 10.24 -1.10 -16.66
C LEU A 280 10.10 -2.00 -17.89
N VAL A 281 8.88 -2.41 -18.25
CA VAL A 281 8.60 -3.15 -19.49
C VAL A 281 8.95 -2.29 -20.71
N THR A 282 8.48 -1.04 -20.74
CA THR A 282 8.77 -0.09 -21.83
C THR A 282 10.28 0.15 -22.00
N ASN A 283 11.02 0.20 -20.89
CA ASN A 283 12.48 0.38 -20.90
C ASN A 283 13.25 -0.94 -21.18
N GLY A 284 12.57 -2.06 -21.35
CA GLY A 284 13.19 -3.36 -21.62
C GLY A 284 13.94 -3.98 -20.44
N THR A 285 13.75 -3.48 -19.21
CA THR A 285 14.35 -4.01 -17.98
C THR A 285 13.47 -5.01 -17.24
N PHE A 286 12.19 -5.10 -17.62
CA PHE A 286 11.26 -6.12 -17.16
C PHE A 286 10.55 -6.76 -18.33
N ARG A 287 10.36 -8.08 -18.29
CA ARG A 287 9.74 -8.83 -19.39
C ARG A 287 8.22 -8.64 -19.37
N GLU A 288 7.65 -8.39 -20.53
CA GLU A 288 6.22 -8.19 -20.73
C GLU A 288 5.41 -9.45 -20.39
N ASP A 289 5.90 -10.64 -20.78
CA ASP A 289 5.24 -11.92 -20.53
C ASP A 289 5.16 -12.24 -19.02
N LEU A 290 6.21 -11.94 -18.27
CA LEU A 290 6.22 -12.08 -16.82
C LEU A 290 5.27 -11.06 -16.16
N PHE A 291 5.27 -9.81 -16.63
CA PHE A 291 4.38 -8.76 -16.11
C PHE A 291 2.92 -9.20 -16.18
N TYR A 292 2.42 -9.67 -17.32
CA TYR A 292 1.05 -10.15 -17.44
C TYR A 292 0.74 -11.38 -16.58
N ARG A 293 1.73 -12.20 -16.28
CA ARG A 293 1.55 -13.38 -15.43
C ARG A 293 1.51 -13.05 -13.95
N LEU A 294 2.19 -11.97 -13.52
CA LEU A 294 2.18 -11.46 -12.15
C LEU A 294 1.02 -10.52 -11.87
N ASN A 295 0.65 -9.69 -12.85
CA ASN A 295 -0.38 -8.65 -12.74
C ASN A 295 -1.80 -9.19 -12.98
N VAL A 296 -2.13 -10.35 -12.39
CA VAL A 296 -3.48 -10.93 -12.47
C VAL A 296 -4.41 -10.22 -11.49
N ILE A 297 -3.95 -10.02 -10.25
CA ILE A 297 -4.66 -9.28 -9.22
C ILE A 297 -3.69 -8.29 -8.60
N ARG A 298 -4.08 -7.00 -8.61
CA ARG A 298 -3.28 -5.91 -8.08
C ARG A 298 -3.90 -5.34 -6.82
N ILE A 299 -3.08 -5.18 -5.78
CA ILE A 299 -3.45 -4.46 -4.56
C ILE A 299 -2.57 -3.23 -4.47
N GLU A 300 -3.18 -2.05 -4.50
CA GLU A 300 -2.47 -0.79 -4.32
C GLU A 300 -2.53 -0.35 -2.86
N VAL A 301 -1.37 -0.30 -2.20
CA VAL A 301 -1.25 0.18 -0.81
C VAL A 301 -1.05 1.69 -0.84
N PRO A 302 -2.00 2.48 -0.30
CA PRO A 302 -1.93 3.93 -0.39
C PRO A 302 -0.78 4.50 0.43
N PRO A 303 -0.10 5.56 -0.05
CA PRO A 303 0.89 6.27 0.73
C PRO A 303 0.24 7.01 1.92
N LEU A 304 1.00 7.26 2.99
CA LEU A 304 0.47 7.80 4.25
C LEU A 304 -0.24 9.15 4.07
N ARG A 305 0.24 10.00 3.16
CA ARG A 305 -0.40 11.28 2.81
C ARG A 305 -1.81 11.16 2.19
N LYS A 306 -2.22 9.97 1.72
CA LYS A 306 -3.58 9.66 1.23
C LYS A 306 -4.46 8.99 2.30
N ARG A 307 -3.93 8.77 3.51
CA ARG A 307 -4.63 8.18 4.66
C ARG A 307 -4.27 8.89 5.97
N LEU A 308 -4.41 10.22 5.97
CA LEU A 308 -4.04 11.09 7.09
C LEU A 308 -4.80 10.76 8.38
N ASP A 309 -6.00 10.19 8.27
CA ASP A 309 -6.80 9.78 9.42
C ASP A 309 -6.13 8.64 10.20
N ASP A 310 -5.39 7.77 9.53
CA ASP A 310 -4.67 6.66 10.16
C ASP A 310 -3.48 7.12 11.01
N ILE A 311 -2.97 8.34 10.83
CA ILE A 311 -1.79 8.85 11.55
C ILE A 311 -2.01 8.81 13.07
N SER A 312 -3.20 9.14 13.54
CA SER A 312 -3.54 9.12 14.97
C SER A 312 -3.39 7.71 15.56
N ASP A 313 -4.02 6.72 14.92
CA ASP A 313 -4.07 5.35 15.42
C ASP A 313 -2.69 4.68 15.29
N LEU A 314 -2.01 4.89 14.16
CA LEU A 314 -0.65 4.41 13.92
C LEU A 314 0.32 4.98 14.96
N SER A 315 0.29 6.30 15.19
CA SER A 315 1.17 6.94 16.17
C SER A 315 0.93 6.43 17.58
N THR A 316 -0.34 6.27 17.97
CA THR A 316 -0.72 5.72 19.29
C THR A 316 -0.21 4.29 19.46
N ALA A 317 -0.38 3.45 18.44
CA ALA A 317 0.10 2.07 18.46
C ALA A 317 1.62 1.99 18.54
N PHE A 318 2.34 2.80 17.75
CA PHE A 318 3.82 2.81 17.76
C PHE A 318 4.38 3.34 19.08
N LEU A 319 3.85 4.45 19.60
CA LEU A 319 4.27 4.99 20.90
C LEU A 319 4.07 3.96 22.01
N LYS A 320 2.92 3.25 22.00
CA LYS A 320 2.66 2.20 22.97
C LYS A 320 3.64 1.04 22.82
N ALA A 321 3.83 0.52 21.60
CA ALA A 321 4.74 -0.60 21.34
C ALA A 321 6.19 -0.28 21.75
N HIS A 322 6.67 0.94 21.45
CA HIS A 322 8.00 1.38 21.82
C HIS A 322 8.14 1.65 23.33
N SER A 323 7.12 2.24 23.98
CA SER A 323 7.11 2.41 25.43
C SER A 323 7.17 1.07 26.16
N ASP A 324 6.38 0.09 25.72
CA ASP A 324 6.40 -1.26 26.29
C ASP A 324 7.77 -1.95 26.10
N ALA A 325 8.37 -1.83 24.91
CA ALA A 325 9.66 -2.44 24.58
C ALA A 325 10.85 -1.82 25.31
N LEU A 326 10.79 -0.51 25.56
CA LEU A 326 11.86 0.25 26.23
C LEU A 326 11.63 0.37 27.74
N VAL A 327 10.51 -0.13 28.25
CA VAL A 327 10.08 0.02 29.67
C VAL A 327 10.00 1.50 30.08
N GLU A 328 9.57 2.36 29.13
CA GLU A 328 9.38 3.78 29.30
C GLU A 328 7.90 4.11 29.56
N PRO A 329 7.59 5.22 30.25
CA PRO A 329 6.21 5.68 30.40
C PRO A 329 5.55 5.95 29.06
N LEU A 330 4.29 5.54 28.91
CA LEU A 330 3.51 5.77 27.70
C LEU A 330 3.49 7.26 27.33
N LYS A 331 3.91 7.59 26.14
CA LYS A 331 3.88 8.94 25.57
C LYS A 331 2.56 9.17 24.81
N ILE A 332 2.02 10.39 24.90
CA ILE A 332 0.76 10.78 24.29
C ILE A 332 0.97 12.05 23.48
N LEU A 333 0.57 12.06 22.21
CA LEU A 333 0.61 13.23 21.35
C LEU A 333 -0.51 14.22 21.73
N SER A 334 -0.16 15.51 21.85
CA SER A 334 -1.14 16.58 21.94
C SER A 334 -1.89 16.76 20.61
N ASN A 335 -3.07 17.34 20.63
CA ASN A 335 -3.86 17.61 19.41
C ASN A 335 -3.08 18.49 18.41
N ASP A 336 -2.31 19.47 18.91
CA ASP A 336 -1.51 20.35 18.06
C ASP A 336 -0.33 19.62 17.42
N ALA A 337 0.34 18.72 18.17
CA ALA A 337 1.39 17.86 17.61
C ALA A 337 0.83 16.91 16.57
N LEU A 338 -0.34 16.28 16.82
CA LEU A 338 -1.01 15.41 15.87
C LEU A 338 -1.41 16.15 14.59
N LYS A 339 -1.93 17.38 14.71
CA LYS A 339 -2.24 18.23 13.56
C LYS A 339 -0.99 18.48 12.71
N LYS A 340 0.15 18.76 13.35
CA LYS A 340 1.42 19.01 12.66
C LYS A 340 1.91 17.74 11.94
N LEU A 341 1.76 16.56 12.54
CA LEU A 341 2.06 15.27 11.89
C LEU A 341 1.18 15.03 10.66
N LYS A 342 -0.11 15.44 10.70
CA LYS A 342 -1.02 15.33 9.55
C LYS A 342 -0.70 16.29 8.40
N GLU A 343 0.01 17.39 8.67
CA GLU A 343 0.44 18.36 7.65
C GLU A 343 1.72 17.94 6.91
N PHE A 344 2.42 16.93 7.39
CA PHE A 344 3.68 16.48 6.79
C PHE A 344 3.44 15.43 5.69
N ASP A 345 4.24 15.47 4.60
CA ASP A 345 4.04 14.64 3.40
C ASP A 345 4.42 13.17 3.54
N TRP A 346 5.20 12.83 4.58
CA TRP A 346 5.65 11.47 4.88
C TRP A 346 6.30 10.73 3.69
N PRO A 347 7.42 11.21 3.13
CA PRO A 347 8.08 10.55 1.99
C PRO A 347 8.53 9.11 2.31
N GLY A 348 8.84 8.80 3.57
CA GLY A 348 9.13 7.43 4.04
C GLY A 348 7.91 6.69 4.59
N ASN A 349 6.70 7.25 4.42
CA ASN A 349 5.43 6.63 4.78
C ASN A 349 5.37 6.16 6.24
N VAL A 350 4.79 4.98 6.49
CA VAL A 350 4.60 4.42 7.85
C VAL A 350 5.93 4.11 8.53
N ARG A 351 6.95 3.69 7.77
CA ARG A 351 8.29 3.43 8.33
C ARG A 351 8.91 4.70 8.90
N GLN A 352 8.73 5.85 8.25
CA GLN A 352 9.19 7.14 8.78
C GLN A 352 8.39 7.55 10.02
N LEU A 353 7.07 7.39 10.01
CA LEU A 353 6.22 7.67 11.17
C LEU A 353 6.63 6.81 12.38
N GLU A 354 6.86 5.52 12.18
CA GLU A 354 7.34 4.60 13.22
C GLU A 354 8.67 5.05 13.81
N ASN A 355 9.65 5.44 12.96
CA ASN A 355 10.93 5.97 13.39
C ASN A 355 10.77 7.27 14.20
N VAL A 356 9.88 8.16 13.78
CA VAL A 356 9.56 9.39 14.53
C VAL A 356 8.95 9.06 15.88
N CYS A 357 8.02 8.12 15.96
CA CYS A 357 7.44 7.67 17.23
C CYS A 357 8.48 7.03 18.14
N TYR A 358 9.40 6.21 17.60
CA TYR A 358 10.53 5.66 18.35
C TYR A 358 11.41 6.76 18.92
N TRP A 359 11.79 7.74 18.09
CA TRP A 359 12.58 8.89 18.52
C TRP A 359 11.87 9.70 19.61
N LEU A 360 10.56 9.96 19.46
CA LEU A 360 9.74 10.66 20.44
C LEU A 360 9.66 9.91 21.78
N THR A 361 9.59 8.59 21.75
CA THR A 361 9.59 7.77 22.98
C THR A 361 10.87 7.97 23.78
N LEU A 362 12.01 8.07 23.10
CA LEU A 362 13.32 8.24 23.76
C LEU A 362 13.63 9.69 24.15
N MET A 363 13.28 10.66 23.27
CA MET A 363 13.81 12.02 23.38
C MET A 363 12.83 13.03 23.97
N ALA A 364 11.51 12.78 23.95
CA ALA A 364 10.55 13.71 24.52
C ALA A 364 10.70 13.79 26.05
N PRO A 365 10.82 15.00 26.62
CA PRO A 365 11.12 15.16 28.06
C PRO A 365 9.92 14.83 28.95
N SER A 366 8.70 14.87 28.42
CA SER A 366 7.45 14.62 29.17
C SER A 366 6.61 13.50 28.53
N GLN A 367 5.62 13.02 29.28
CA GLN A 367 4.63 12.06 28.74
C GLN A 367 3.74 12.69 27.67
N ASN A 368 3.41 13.99 27.81
CA ASN A 368 2.60 14.72 26.84
C ASN A 368 3.53 15.39 25.82
N ILE A 369 3.49 14.91 24.58
CA ILE A 369 4.31 15.40 23.46
C ILE A 369 3.62 16.61 22.85
N GLY A 370 4.30 17.78 22.96
CA GLY A 370 3.86 19.02 22.32
C GLY A 370 4.46 19.20 20.92
N VAL A 371 4.09 20.29 20.25
CA VAL A 371 4.65 20.62 18.94
C VAL A 371 6.16 20.82 18.98
N ASN A 372 6.68 21.44 20.04
CA ASN A 372 8.11 21.72 20.19
C ASN A 372 8.97 20.48 20.43
N ASP A 373 8.35 19.36 20.79
CA ASP A 373 9.04 18.09 20.99
C ASP A 373 9.18 17.30 19.68
N LEU A 374 8.54 17.75 18.60
CA LEU A 374 8.63 17.10 17.30
C LEU A 374 10.01 17.34 16.65
N PRO A 375 10.54 16.37 15.88
CA PRO A 375 11.77 16.55 15.11
C PRO A 375 11.74 17.78 14.20
N SER A 376 12.88 18.43 14.03
CA SER A 376 13.01 19.65 13.21
C SER A 376 12.54 19.45 11.75
N GLU A 377 12.74 18.26 11.19
CA GLU A 377 12.30 17.93 9.84
C GLU A 377 10.78 18.04 9.65
N ILE A 378 10.00 17.77 10.70
CA ILE A 378 8.54 17.90 10.71
C ILE A 378 8.11 19.34 10.94
N LEU A 379 8.87 20.07 11.78
CA LEU A 379 8.57 21.48 12.13
C LEU A 379 8.84 22.42 10.95
N GLU A 380 9.95 22.22 10.26
CA GLU A 380 10.42 23.11 9.20
C GLU A 380 9.66 22.96 7.88
N ASN A 381 8.78 21.96 7.76
CA ASN A 381 7.99 21.65 6.56
C ASN A 381 8.79 21.96 5.27
N LYS A 382 10.05 21.48 5.22
CA LYS A 382 10.82 21.49 3.97
C LYS A 382 10.08 20.50 3.07
N SER A 383 9.09 21.00 2.32
CA SER A 383 8.77 20.39 1.05
C SER A 383 10.13 20.15 0.39
N THR A 384 10.61 18.92 0.49
CA THR A 384 11.72 18.46 -0.32
C THR A 384 11.24 18.74 -1.73
N ILE A 385 11.71 19.83 -2.29
CA ILE A 385 11.70 20.04 -3.73
C ILE A 385 12.35 18.76 -4.22
N LYS A 386 11.53 17.77 -4.63
CA LYS A 386 12.04 16.71 -5.49
C LYS A 386 12.74 17.49 -6.57
N PRO A 387 14.01 17.20 -6.90
CA PRO A 387 14.53 17.67 -8.14
C PRO A 387 13.57 17.09 -9.18
N THR A 388 12.58 17.90 -9.57
CA THR A 388 11.72 17.58 -10.69
C THR A 388 12.71 17.37 -11.82
N SER A 389 12.70 16.17 -12.40
CA SER A 389 13.45 15.85 -13.59
C SER A 389 13.10 16.81 -14.74
N ASP A 390 12.15 17.68 -14.53
CA ASP A 390 11.73 18.75 -15.40
C ASP A 390 12.04 20.12 -14.76
N TRP A 391 13.35 20.48 -14.73
CA TRP A 391 13.81 21.83 -14.39
C TRP A 391 13.17 22.89 -15.31
N THR A 392 12.68 22.47 -16.48
CA THR A 392 12.06 23.33 -17.47
C THR A 392 10.69 23.85 -17.01
N SER A 393 9.96 23.12 -16.17
CA SER A 393 8.67 23.57 -15.61
C SER A 393 8.86 24.71 -14.61
N GLY A 394 9.83 24.61 -13.71
CA GLY A 394 10.22 25.69 -12.79
C GLY A 394 10.75 26.91 -13.51
N PHE A 395 11.56 26.68 -14.57
CA PHE A 395 12.08 27.75 -15.40
C PHE A 395 10.99 28.45 -16.21
N LYS A 396 9.99 27.71 -16.72
CA LYS A 396 8.82 28.30 -17.40
C LYS A 396 7.97 29.16 -16.49
N SER A 397 7.68 28.69 -15.28
CA SER A 397 6.94 29.47 -14.29
C SER A 397 7.66 30.79 -13.93
N TRP A 398 9.00 30.73 -13.77
CA TRP A 398 9.81 31.92 -13.54
C TRP A 398 9.83 32.87 -14.77
N LEU A 399 9.78 32.33 -16.00
CA LEU A 399 9.66 33.13 -17.24
C LEU A 399 8.28 33.79 -17.35
N GLU A 400 7.20 33.11 -16.91
CA GLU A 400 5.85 33.65 -16.88
C GLU A 400 5.77 34.84 -15.92
N ASP A 401 6.31 34.68 -14.68
CA ASP A 401 6.39 35.76 -13.70
C ASP A 401 7.17 36.97 -14.20
N LEU A 402 8.25 36.76 -14.94
CA LEU A 402 9.03 37.83 -15.57
C LEU A 402 8.29 38.50 -16.72
N HIS A 403 7.55 37.74 -17.52
CA HIS A 403 6.76 38.26 -18.64
C HIS A 403 5.61 39.15 -18.13
N ASP A 404 4.92 38.72 -17.06
CA ASP A 404 3.79 39.49 -16.48
C ASP A 404 4.24 40.84 -15.88
N ASN A 405 5.48 40.92 -15.43
CA ASN A 405 6.05 42.12 -14.87
C ASN A 405 6.74 43.05 -15.89
N TYR A 406 7.11 42.50 -17.09
CA TYR A 406 7.94 43.26 -18.06
C TYR A 406 7.66 42.85 -19.51
N ASN A 407 7.07 43.74 -20.28
CA ASN A 407 6.59 43.47 -21.65
C ASN A 407 7.68 43.47 -22.79
N ASP A 408 8.98 43.76 -22.51
CA ASP A 408 10.00 43.87 -23.55
C ASP A 408 11.39 43.27 -23.21
N ASN A 409 12.03 42.62 -24.21
CA ASN A 409 13.43 42.17 -24.20
C ASN A 409 13.80 41.16 -23.08
N LEU A 410 12.98 40.13 -22.87
CA LEU A 410 13.20 39.07 -21.85
C LEU A 410 14.65 38.51 -21.88
N LEU A 411 15.21 38.21 -23.04
CA LEU A 411 16.57 37.65 -23.18
C LEU A 411 17.66 38.53 -22.58
N LYS A 412 17.60 39.84 -22.76
CA LYS A 412 18.59 40.74 -22.19
C LYS A 412 18.57 40.86 -20.68
N ARG A 413 17.46 40.48 -20.06
CA ARG A 413 17.31 40.45 -18.57
C ARG A 413 17.68 39.12 -18.00
N ILE A 414 17.28 38.03 -18.68
CA ILE A 414 17.51 36.66 -18.21
C ILE A 414 18.97 36.27 -18.32
N GLU A 415 19.65 36.65 -19.40
CA GLU A 415 21.04 36.30 -19.65
C GLU A 415 22.01 36.69 -18.51
N PRO A 416 21.95 37.93 -17.96
CA PRO A 416 22.77 38.28 -16.79
C PRO A 416 22.45 37.49 -15.51
N GLU A 417 21.18 37.21 -15.25
CA GLU A 417 20.75 36.45 -14.06
C GLU A 417 21.18 35.00 -14.11
N ILE A 418 21.05 34.36 -15.30
CA ILE A 418 21.53 32.99 -15.54
C ILE A 418 23.06 32.93 -15.45
N ASP A 419 23.74 33.86 -16.11
CA ASP A 419 25.19 33.96 -16.07
C ASP A 419 25.70 34.12 -14.64
N LYS A 420 25.04 34.96 -13.84
CA LYS A 420 25.37 35.16 -12.43
C LYS A 420 25.23 33.88 -11.63
N ALA A 421 24.07 33.23 -11.71
CA ALA A 421 23.80 31.98 -10.99
C ALA A 421 24.82 30.85 -11.39
N MET A 422 25.12 30.71 -12.67
CA MET A 422 26.09 29.72 -13.16
C MET A 422 27.52 30.00 -12.66
N ILE A 423 27.93 31.26 -12.67
CA ILE A 423 29.25 31.67 -12.20
C ILE A 423 29.39 31.50 -10.69
N GLU A 424 28.42 31.94 -9.92
CA GLU A 424 28.38 31.73 -8.45
C GLU A 424 28.46 30.25 -8.10
N PHE A 425 27.65 29.40 -8.75
CA PHE A 425 27.70 27.96 -8.56
C PHE A 425 29.07 27.35 -8.87
N ALA A 426 29.68 27.76 -9.97
CA ALA A 426 31.01 27.26 -10.37
C ALA A 426 32.14 27.72 -9.43
N LEU A 427 32.09 28.95 -8.94
CA LEU A 427 33.03 29.48 -7.95
C LEU A 427 32.89 28.75 -6.62
N ASP A 428 31.66 28.50 -6.16
CA ASP A 428 31.38 27.78 -4.93
C ASP A 428 31.95 26.33 -4.98
N LYS A 429 31.67 25.61 -6.07
CA LYS A 429 32.19 24.26 -6.30
C LYS A 429 33.71 24.19 -6.50
N SER A 430 34.34 25.24 -7.00
CA SER A 430 35.79 25.33 -7.18
C SER A 430 36.52 25.98 -5.99
N SER A 431 35.83 26.22 -4.87
CA SER A 431 36.36 26.88 -3.66
C SER A 431 37.03 28.23 -4.02
N GLY A 432 36.39 29.03 -4.88
CA GLY A 432 36.87 30.35 -5.33
C GLY A 432 37.95 30.34 -6.42
N LYS A 433 38.41 29.17 -6.89
CA LYS A 433 39.45 29.09 -7.91
C LYS A 433 38.91 29.40 -9.29
N LYS A 434 39.12 30.64 -9.77
CA LYS A 434 38.64 31.16 -11.07
C LYS A 434 39.04 30.28 -12.27
N GLN A 435 40.19 29.61 -12.21
CA GLN A 435 40.66 28.75 -13.29
C GLN A 435 39.84 27.47 -13.42
N ASP A 436 39.51 26.87 -12.27
CA ASP A 436 38.73 25.64 -12.21
C ASP A 436 37.25 25.93 -12.53
N ALA A 437 36.72 27.08 -12.03
CA ALA A 437 35.39 27.57 -12.39
C ALA A 437 35.23 27.83 -13.88
N ALA A 438 36.21 28.48 -14.53
CA ALA A 438 36.22 28.71 -15.97
C ALA A 438 36.20 27.38 -16.75
N LYS A 439 36.99 26.41 -16.33
CA LYS A 439 37.03 25.07 -16.93
C LYS A 439 35.70 24.33 -16.76
N MET A 440 35.05 24.42 -15.59
CA MET A 440 33.75 23.84 -15.29
C MET A 440 32.64 24.41 -16.20
N LEU A 441 32.67 25.71 -16.44
CA LEU A 441 31.72 26.41 -17.31
C LEU A 441 32.03 26.32 -18.81
N GLY A 442 33.16 25.71 -19.22
CA GLY A 442 33.59 25.68 -20.61
C GLY A 442 33.99 27.04 -21.15
N LEU A 443 34.32 28.00 -20.27
CA LEU A 443 34.67 29.36 -20.63
C LEU A 443 36.19 29.59 -20.62
N GLY A 444 36.67 30.50 -21.50
CA GLY A 444 38.02 31.00 -21.41
C GLY A 444 38.22 31.89 -20.16
N ARG A 445 39.43 31.89 -19.55
CA ARG A 445 39.77 32.71 -18.37
C ARG A 445 39.40 34.19 -18.55
N ASN A 446 39.70 34.76 -19.71
CA ASN A 446 39.44 36.16 -20.00
C ASN A 446 37.92 36.45 -20.12
N THR A 447 37.17 35.48 -20.64
CA THR A 447 35.71 35.58 -20.75
C THR A 447 35.04 35.56 -19.38
N LEU A 448 35.48 34.65 -18.51
CA LEU A 448 34.99 34.60 -17.11
C LEU A 448 35.31 35.89 -16.35
N ALA A 449 36.57 36.39 -16.45
CA ALA A 449 37.00 37.64 -15.82
C ALA A 449 36.17 38.83 -16.28
N LYS A 450 35.84 38.90 -17.60
CA LYS A 450 34.97 39.95 -18.15
C LYS A 450 33.54 39.84 -17.63
N LYS A 451 32.97 38.63 -17.53
CA LYS A 451 31.63 38.40 -17.00
C LYS A 451 31.55 38.72 -15.50
N LEU A 452 32.55 38.33 -14.70
CA LEU A 452 32.62 38.70 -13.27
C LEU A 452 32.60 40.20 -13.06
N LYS A 453 33.37 40.95 -13.88
CA LYS A 453 33.41 42.42 -13.81
C LYS A 453 32.09 43.07 -14.23
N ASN A 454 31.40 42.52 -15.23
CA ASN A 454 30.14 43.05 -15.74
C ASN A 454 28.96 42.78 -14.81
N LEU A 455 29.06 41.76 -13.97
CA LEU A 455 27.98 41.31 -13.06
C LEU A 455 28.20 41.73 -11.60
N ASP A 456 29.22 42.60 -11.32
CA ASP A 456 29.63 43.07 -10.00
C ASP A 456 29.75 41.93 -8.94
N ILE A 457 30.18 40.75 -9.36
CA ILE A 457 30.45 39.64 -8.46
C ILE A 457 31.82 39.87 -7.84
N SER A 458 31.84 40.29 -6.56
CA SER A 458 33.10 40.47 -5.81
C SER A 458 33.78 39.14 -5.53
N ASP A 459 35.11 39.21 -5.46
CA ASP A 459 36.04 38.07 -5.21
C ASP A 459 35.79 37.35 -3.87
#